data_402e1106dc781375c8e11e31c7ebfd71
#
_entry.id   402e1106dc781375c8e11e31c7ebfd71
#
_cell.length_a   1.000
_cell.length_b   1.000
_cell.length_c   1.000
_cell.angle_alpha   90.00
_cell.angle_beta   90.00
_cell.angle_gamma   90.00
#
_symmetry.space_group_name_H-M   'P 1'
#
loop_
_entity.id
_entity.type
_entity.pdbx_description
1 polymer ?
#
loop_
_entity_poly.entity_id
_entity_poly.type
_entity_poly.pdbx_seq_one_letter_code
_entity_poly.pdbx_strand_id
1 'polypeptide(L)'
;MKREREKHITRLHIILFFFVLIVGLIVFFVVKGKINNSSVMYNEYEKEIVQASKNYYKINDLDLDEGYEKKVDITTLYEDGLLYNEKKKKKCKGYSIIYNEGSFSSDDPEISYTAYIKCGNKYKTGGYDQY
;
A
#
# COMPACT_ATOMS: atom_id res chain seq x y z
N MET A 1 -32.44 -43.99 -32.14
CA MET A 1 -32.30 -43.84 -30.68
C MET A 1 -30.85 -43.63 -30.18
N LYS A 2 -29.86 -44.42 -30.58
CA LYS A 2 -28.47 -44.25 -30.15
C LYS A 2 -27.87 -42.89 -30.53
N ARG A 3 -28.07 -42.38 -31.77
CA ARG A 3 -27.52 -41.11 -32.27
C ARG A 3 -28.05 -39.86 -31.56
N GLU A 4 -29.28 -39.89 -31.08
CA GLU A 4 -29.83 -38.72 -30.34
C GLU A 4 -29.28 -38.63 -28.91
N ARG A 5 -29.07 -39.76 -28.23
CA ARG A 5 -28.46 -39.79 -26.91
C ARG A 5 -27.02 -39.28 -26.93
N GLU A 6 -26.24 -39.64 -27.92
CA GLU A 6 -24.85 -39.14 -28.04
C GLU A 6 -24.82 -37.62 -28.26
N LYS A 7 -25.72 -37.05 -29.06
CA LYS A 7 -25.82 -35.60 -29.24
C LYS A 7 -26.22 -34.87 -27.96
N HIS A 8 -27.09 -35.44 -27.12
CA HIS A 8 -27.49 -34.87 -25.87
C HIS A 8 -26.34 -34.89 -24.86
N ILE A 9 -25.61 -35.97 -24.75
CA ILE A 9 -24.45 -36.11 -23.86
C ILE A 9 -23.35 -35.11 -24.25
N THR A 10 -23.05 -34.97 -25.54
CA THR A 10 -22.04 -34.01 -26.00
C THR A 10 -22.44 -32.56 -25.70
N ARG A 11 -23.71 -32.20 -25.91
CA ARG A 11 -24.23 -30.86 -25.56
C ARG A 11 -24.16 -30.58 -24.07
N LEU A 12 -24.49 -31.56 -23.23
CA LEU A 12 -24.41 -31.42 -21.79
C LEU A 12 -22.97 -31.19 -21.31
N HIS A 13 -21.99 -31.89 -21.89
CA HIS A 13 -20.57 -31.71 -21.55
C HIS A 13 -20.05 -30.31 -21.97
N ILE A 14 -20.48 -29.82 -23.13
CA ILE A 14 -20.12 -28.50 -23.62
C ILE A 14 -20.67 -27.41 -22.65
N ILE A 15 -21.93 -27.53 -22.24
CA ILE A 15 -22.56 -26.59 -21.31
C ILE A 15 -21.85 -26.62 -19.95
N LEU A 16 -21.53 -27.81 -19.44
CA LEU A 16 -20.81 -27.97 -18.17
C LEU A 16 -19.41 -27.35 -18.23
N PHE A 17 -18.70 -27.54 -19.35
CA PHE A 17 -17.38 -26.95 -19.56
C PHE A 17 -17.42 -25.42 -19.56
N PHE A 18 -18.38 -24.81 -20.26
CA PHE A 18 -18.55 -23.36 -20.25
C PHE A 18 -18.95 -22.83 -18.87
N PHE A 19 -19.77 -23.56 -18.13
CA PHE A 19 -20.14 -23.18 -16.76
C PHE A 19 -18.93 -23.15 -15.83
N VAL A 20 -18.07 -24.16 -15.88
CA VAL A 20 -16.83 -24.22 -15.08
C VAL A 20 -15.88 -23.10 -15.46
N LEU A 21 -15.74 -22.76 -16.75
CA LEU A 21 -14.95 -21.63 -17.21
C LEU A 21 -15.46 -20.28 -16.66
N ILE A 22 -16.76 -20.07 -16.70
CA ILE A 22 -17.37 -18.82 -16.21
C ILE A 22 -17.16 -18.67 -14.70
N VAL A 23 -17.40 -19.73 -13.94
CA VAL A 23 -17.18 -19.75 -12.49
C VAL A 23 -15.71 -19.49 -12.18
N GLY A 24 -14.78 -20.12 -12.89
CA GLY A 24 -13.33 -19.88 -12.74
C GLY A 24 -12.94 -18.43 -12.98
N LEU A 25 -13.49 -17.80 -14.03
CA LEU A 25 -13.26 -16.38 -14.33
C LEU A 25 -13.80 -15.46 -13.22
N ILE A 26 -14.99 -15.73 -12.72
CA ILE A 26 -15.59 -14.93 -11.64
C ILE A 26 -14.71 -15.00 -10.38
N VAL A 27 -14.30 -16.19 -9.98
CA VAL A 27 -13.40 -16.38 -8.82
C VAL A 27 -12.08 -15.64 -9.02
N PHE A 28 -11.49 -15.74 -10.21
CA PHE A 28 -10.24 -15.06 -10.55
C PHE A 28 -10.36 -13.53 -10.42
N PHE A 29 -11.44 -12.94 -10.94
CA PHE A 29 -11.67 -11.49 -10.84
C PHE A 29 -11.96 -11.03 -9.41
N VAL A 30 -12.70 -11.81 -8.63
CA VAL A 30 -12.99 -11.50 -7.22
C VAL A 30 -11.71 -11.54 -6.38
N VAL A 31 -10.86 -12.54 -6.59
CA VAL A 31 -9.58 -12.65 -5.86
C VAL A 31 -8.62 -11.51 -6.25
N LYS A 32 -8.47 -11.21 -7.56
CA LYS A 32 -7.67 -10.06 -8.01
C LYS A 32 -8.19 -8.73 -7.48
N GLY A 33 -9.50 -8.52 -7.48
CA GLY A 33 -10.10 -7.30 -6.96
C GLY A 33 -9.80 -7.09 -5.47
N LYS A 34 -9.83 -8.13 -4.65
CA LYS A 34 -9.48 -8.04 -3.23
C LYS A 34 -8.00 -7.75 -2.98
N ILE A 35 -7.09 -8.32 -3.77
CA ILE A 35 -5.65 -8.10 -3.66
C ILE A 35 -5.32 -6.65 -4.04
N ASN A 36 -5.87 -6.15 -5.14
CA ASN A 36 -5.62 -4.79 -5.60
C ASN A 36 -6.17 -3.73 -4.62
N ASN A 37 -7.36 -3.94 -4.05
CA ASN A 37 -7.95 -3.00 -3.11
C ASN A 37 -7.14 -2.87 -1.80
N SER A 38 -6.56 -3.96 -1.30
CA SER A 38 -5.74 -3.89 -0.08
C SER A 38 -4.42 -3.16 -0.32
N SER A 39 -3.72 -3.38 -1.42
CA SER A 39 -2.47 -2.68 -1.73
C SER A 39 -2.69 -1.18 -1.96
N VAL A 40 -3.74 -0.80 -2.67
CA VAL A 40 -4.12 0.61 -2.88
C VAL A 40 -4.37 1.31 -1.54
N MET A 41 -5.10 0.67 -0.64
CA MET A 41 -5.42 1.23 0.68
C MET A 41 -4.18 1.46 1.55
N TYR A 42 -3.16 0.60 1.48
CA TYR A 42 -1.91 0.80 2.21
C TYR A 42 -1.02 1.85 1.55
N ASN A 43 -0.97 1.91 0.23
CA ASN A 43 -0.26 2.97 -0.50
C ASN A 43 -0.85 4.37 -0.21
N GLU A 44 -2.17 4.48 -0.06
CA GLU A 44 -2.81 5.73 0.36
C GLU A 44 -2.39 6.13 1.78
N TYR A 45 -2.32 5.18 2.70
CA TYR A 45 -1.86 5.45 4.05
C TYR A 45 -0.38 5.86 4.11
N GLU A 46 0.49 5.27 3.31
CA GLU A 46 1.88 5.71 3.16
C GLU A 46 1.97 7.15 2.66
N LYS A 47 1.12 7.55 1.71
CA LYS A 47 1.03 8.95 1.25
C LYS A 47 0.56 9.90 2.34
N GLU A 48 -0.40 9.50 3.17
CA GLU A 48 -0.84 10.27 4.34
C GLU A 48 0.33 10.50 5.31
N ILE A 49 1.14 9.47 5.58
CA ILE A 49 2.32 9.56 6.44
C ILE A 49 3.37 10.49 5.84
N VAL A 50 3.65 10.38 4.55
CA VAL A 50 4.57 11.28 3.84
C VAL A 50 4.11 12.74 3.96
N GLN A 51 2.82 13.01 3.78
CA GLN A 51 2.29 14.36 3.91
C GLN A 51 2.37 14.87 5.35
N ALA A 52 2.08 14.02 6.34
CA ALA A 52 2.23 14.34 7.75
C ALA A 52 3.71 14.65 8.10
N SER A 53 4.65 13.91 7.53
CA SER A 53 6.08 14.12 7.72
C SER A 53 6.58 15.43 7.11
N LYS A 54 6.04 15.84 5.97
CA LYS A 54 6.29 17.16 5.38
C LYS A 54 5.83 18.28 6.30
N ASN A 55 4.65 18.14 6.89
CA ASN A 55 4.11 19.09 7.85
C ASN A 55 4.95 19.11 9.12
N TYR A 56 5.36 17.93 9.63
CA TYR A 56 6.23 17.80 10.79
C TYR A 56 7.56 18.53 10.58
N TYR A 57 8.21 18.35 9.42
CA TYR A 57 9.44 19.03 9.04
C TYR A 57 9.29 20.56 9.10
N LYS A 58 8.21 21.09 8.53
CA LYS A 58 7.93 22.53 8.48
C LYS A 58 7.60 23.13 9.85
N ILE A 59 6.75 22.44 10.65
CA ILE A 59 6.29 22.96 11.93
C ILE A 59 7.41 22.97 12.96
N ASN A 60 8.29 21.98 12.93
CA ASN A 60 9.40 21.87 13.84
C ASN A 60 10.66 22.62 13.37
N ASP A 61 10.59 23.28 12.21
CA ASP A 61 11.70 24.02 11.60
C ASP A 61 13.01 23.19 11.62
N LEU A 62 12.89 21.94 11.14
CA LEU A 62 14.00 21.00 11.19
C LEU A 62 15.13 21.45 10.25
N ASP A 63 16.29 21.69 10.83
CA ASP A 63 17.53 21.94 10.10
C ASP A 63 18.31 20.61 10.02
N LEU A 64 18.31 20.01 8.83
CA LEU A 64 19.04 18.78 8.56
C LEU A 64 20.21 19.09 7.65
N ASP A 65 21.42 18.74 8.11
CA ASP A 65 22.60 18.82 7.25
C ASP A 65 22.47 17.90 6.03
N GLU A 66 23.16 18.24 4.94
CA GLU A 66 23.22 17.40 3.74
C GLU A 66 23.72 15.99 4.06
N GLY A 67 23.03 15.00 3.55
CA GLY A 67 23.30 13.58 3.79
C GLY A 67 22.80 13.02 5.13
N TYR A 68 22.13 13.85 5.94
CA TYR A 68 21.55 13.39 7.21
C TYR A 68 20.08 13.06 7.08
N GLU A 69 19.64 12.11 7.93
CA GLU A 69 18.25 11.67 8.01
C GLU A 69 17.66 11.86 9.40
N LYS A 70 16.35 12.05 9.44
CA LYS A 70 15.54 12.06 10.65
C LYS A 70 14.47 11.00 10.56
N LYS A 71 14.51 10.05 11.49
CA LYS A 71 13.43 9.07 11.66
C LYS A 71 12.35 9.66 12.57
N VAL A 72 11.09 9.59 12.11
CA VAL A 72 9.91 10.04 12.85
C VAL A 72 8.91 8.90 12.94
N ASP A 73 8.62 8.43 14.16
CA ASP A 73 7.63 7.38 14.36
C ASP A 73 6.20 7.89 14.05
N ILE A 74 5.35 7.02 13.49
CA ILE A 74 3.97 7.41 13.19
C ILE A 74 3.17 7.77 14.44
N THR A 75 3.53 7.24 15.63
CA THR A 75 2.95 7.63 16.91
C THR A 75 3.18 9.11 17.18
N THR A 76 4.37 9.64 16.93
CA THR A 76 4.68 11.07 17.07
C THR A 76 3.80 11.91 16.14
N LEU A 77 3.59 11.47 14.89
CA LEU A 77 2.72 12.18 13.96
C LEU A 77 1.25 12.22 14.41
N TYR A 78 0.78 11.17 15.09
CA TYR A 78 -0.56 11.15 15.70
C TYR A 78 -0.65 12.05 16.94
N GLU A 79 0.38 12.04 17.79
CA GLU A 79 0.44 12.86 19.00
C GLU A 79 0.49 14.35 18.67
N ASP A 80 1.22 14.72 17.62
CA ASP A 80 1.31 16.10 17.11
C ASP A 80 0.08 16.52 16.29
N GLY A 81 -0.92 15.65 16.13
CA GLY A 81 -2.14 15.93 15.37
C GLY A 81 -1.91 16.12 13.86
N LEU A 82 -0.87 15.52 13.31
CA LEU A 82 -0.53 15.59 11.88
C LEU A 82 -1.07 14.39 11.08
N LEU A 83 -1.46 13.33 11.78
CA LEU A 83 -2.02 12.12 11.20
C LEU A 83 -3.31 11.73 11.95
N TYR A 84 -4.40 11.47 11.22
CA TYR A 84 -5.74 11.32 11.81
C TYR A 84 -6.40 9.97 11.58
N ASN A 85 -5.77 9.05 10.86
CA ASN A 85 -6.39 7.77 10.48
C ASN A 85 -6.40 6.76 11.64
N GLU A 86 -7.33 6.92 12.57
CA GLU A 86 -7.46 6.10 13.78
C GLU A 86 -7.64 4.60 13.50
N LYS A 87 -8.27 4.23 12.37
CA LYS A 87 -8.43 2.82 11.98
C LYS A 87 -7.08 2.18 11.66
N LYS A 88 -6.19 2.92 11.02
CA LYS A 88 -4.84 2.49 10.67
C LYS A 88 -3.89 2.54 11.86
N LYS A 89 -4.02 3.54 12.73
CA LYS A 89 -3.26 3.66 13.98
C LYS A 89 -3.28 2.37 14.80
N LYS A 90 -4.44 1.73 14.93
CA LYS A 90 -4.60 0.49 15.69
C LYS A 90 -4.03 -0.75 15.01
N LYS A 91 -3.89 -0.73 13.69
CA LYS A 91 -3.53 -1.90 12.87
C LYS A 91 -2.12 -1.87 12.34
N CYS A 92 -1.54 -0.68 12.21
CA CYS A 92 -0.25 -0.46 11.58
C CYS A 92 0.73 0.20 12.56
N LYS A 93 1.98 -0.25 12.47
CA LYS A 93 3.13 0.41 13.08
C LYS A 93 4.02 0.92 11.97
N GLY A 94 4.84 1.91 12.24
CA GLY A 94 5.76 2.39 11.24
C GLY A 94 6.44 3.70 11.60
N TYR A 95 7.16 4.21 10.65
CA TYR A 95 7.93 5.43 10.75
C TYR A 95 8.08 6.08 9.37
N SER A 96 8.49 7.30 9.37
CA SER A 96 8.92 8.04 8.18
C SER A 96 10.39 8.40 8.30
N ILE A 97 11.10 8.39 7.20
CA ILE A 97 12.44 8.93 7.06
C ILE A 97 12.36 10.24 6.29
N ILE A 98 12.87 11.30 6.88
CA ILE A 98 13.08 12.61 6.29
C ILE A 98 14.58 12.70 5.99
N TYR A 99 14.96 12.88 4.74
CA TYR A 99 16.36 12.86 4.32
C TYR A 99 16.69 14.12 3.51
N ASN A 100 17.81 14.77 3.83
CA ASN A 100 18.32 15.89 3.05
C ASN A 100 19.28 15.37 1.97
N GLU A 101 18.84 15.43 0.71
CA GLU A 101 19.62 15.00 -0.47
C GLU A 101 20.68 16.01 -0.89
N GLY A 102 20.72 17.18 -0.24
CA GLY A 102 21.57 18.27 -0.64
C GLY A 102 20.95 19.15 -1.72
N SER A 103 21.67 20.17 -2.18
CA SER A 103 21.22 21.04 -3.27
C SER A 103 22.07 20.85 -4.50
N PHE A 104 21.47 20.45 -5.61
CA PHE A 104 22.18 20.28 -6.89
C PHE A 104 22.23 21.56 -7.74
N SER A 105 21.31 22.50 -7.56
CA SER A 105 21.19 23.67 -8.42
C SER A 105 20.47 24.88 -7.81
N SER A 106 20.01 24.81 -6.58
CA SER A 106 19.30 25.89 -5.88
C SER A 106 19.84 26.07 -4.47
N ASP A 107 19.68 27.25 -3.87
CA ASP A 107 20.07 27.48 -2.47
C ASP A 107 19.21 26.74 -1.46
N ASP A 108 18.11 26.11 -1.91
CA ASP A 108 17.21 25.31 -1.07
C ASP A 108 17.57 23.83 -1.12
N PRO A 109 17.66 23.15 0.04
CA PRO A 109 17.95 21.74 0.11
C PRO A 109 16.78 20.92 -0.43
N GLU A 110 17.06 19.85 -1.18
CA GLU A 110 16.08 18.87 -1.60
C GLU A 110 15.81 17.87 -0.47
N ILE A 111 14.61 17.92 0.08
CA ILE A 111 14.20 17.03 1.18
C ILE A 111 13.29 15.92 0.64
N SER A 112 13.70 14.68 0.81
CA SER A 112 12.91 13.51 0.50
C SER A 112 12.20 12.93 1.73
N TYR A 113 11.06 12.29 1.51
CA TYR A 113 10.22 11.72 2.55
C TYR A 113 9.79 10.32 2.14
N THR A 114 10.08 9.34 2.97
CA THR A 114 9.72 7.95 2.72
C THR A 114 8.99 7.38 3.94
N ALA A 115 7.84 6.74 3.70
CA ALA A 115 7.08 6.07 4.74
C ALA A 115 7.32 4.57 4.74
N TYR A 116 7.45 3.98 5.92
CA TYR A 116 7.59 2.55 6.14
C TYR A 116 6.56 2.10 7.14
N ILE A 117 5.68 1.17 6.74
CA ILE A 117 4.62 0.64 7.60
C ILE A 117 4.61 -0.88 7.63
N LYS A 118 4.14 -1.41 8.76
CA LYS A 118 3.82 -2.82 8.94
C LYS A 118 2.44 -2.95 9.58
N CYS A 119 1.51 -3.57 8.86
CA CYS A 119 0.12 -3.72 9.27
C CYS A 119 -0.22 -5.19 9.54
N GLY A 120 0.16 -5.68 10.72
CA GLY A 120 0.03 -7.08 11.09
C GLY A 120 0.79 -7.99 10.11
N ASN A 121 0.13 -9.07 9.68
CA ASN A 121 0.66 -10.00 8.67
C ASN A 121 0.17 -9.69 7.25
N LYS A 122 -0.57 -8.59 7.06
CA LYS A 122 -1.25 -8.27 5.79
C LYS A 122 -0.42 -7.42 4.85
N TYR A 123 0.40 -6.55 5.40
CA TYR A 123 1.19 -5.62 4.61
C TYR A 123 2.47 -5.19 5.34
N LYS A 124 3.55 -5.08 4.59
CA LYS A 124 4.82 -4.49 5.02
C LYS A 124 5.47 -3.78 3.84
N THR A 125 5.84 -2.52 4.05
CA THR A 125 6.62 -1.75 3.06
C THR A 125 7.97 -2.40 2.83
N GLY A 126 8.44 -2.46 1.58
CA GLY A 126 9.80 -2.91 1.26
C GLY A 126 10.83 -2.05 1.99
N GLY A 127 11.84 -2.67 2.61
CA GLY A 127 12.86 -1.96 3.38
C GLY A 127 12.48 -1.59 4.82
N TYR A 128 11.30 -1.95 5.30
CA TYR A 128 10.83 -1.65 6.68
C TYR A 128 11.83 -2.05 7.78
N ASP A 129 12.53 -3.17 7.62
CA ASP A 129 13.45 -3.71 8.63
C ASP A 129 14.89 -3.17 8.48
N GLN A 130 15.13 -2.19 7.59
CA GLN A 130 16.47 -1.65 7.33
C GLN A 130 16.88 -0.50 8.26
N TYR A 131 15.90 0.08 9.00
CA TYR A 131 16.09 1.23 9.87
C TYR A 131 15.73 0.96 11.34
#